data_66c93f9e722f68dbc3dcdb288972e008
#
_entry.id   66c93f9e722f68dbc3dcdb288972e008
#
_cell.length_a   1.000
_cell.length_b   1.000
_cell.length_c   1.000
_cell.angle_alpha   90.00
_cell.angle_beta   90.00
_cell.angle_gamma   90.00
#
_symmetry.space_group_name_H-M   'P 1'
#
loop_
_entity.id
_entity.type
_entity.pdbx_description
1 polymer ?
#
loop_
_entity_poly.entity_id
_entity_poly.type
_entity_poly.pdbx_seq_one_letter_code
_entity_poly.pdbx_strand_id
1 'polypeptide(L)'
;MAVSVYFWTRYVIIYLSSHNRFQRILLFFGWFFLIFQIVILIINIFIPIGFWFDKAGGYHVNYARYLNLGLQIILFFITSVYMLIVTSKAKGRMKDRHRAIGFSSVLMMIFVICQAKYPLLPLYSIGCMLATCLLHVFVVEDAKEEQHQEIEHLRELEIQQAKALGSARHMAYTDPLTGVKNKHAYIEAEQLVNKHIEDGSIIEFCVVVFDLNGLKDINDTKGHEAGDKYIKSACSMICSQFKHSPVYRIGGDEFVAFLEGEDYSKRELLLRDFNYRIEENQKLGRVVVSCGYDIYNSENHDTFTSVFDRADKKMYDRKRILKEMLK
;
A
#
# COMPACT_ATOMS: atom_id res chain seq x y z
N MET A 1 -27.87 33.60 20.72
CA MET A 1 -26.58 34.14 21.22
C MET A 1 -25.91 33.22 22.23
N ALA A 2 -26.45 32.98 23.45
CA ALA A 2 -25.78 32.13 24.46
C ALA A 2 -25.49 30.71 24.02
N VAL A 3 -26.43 30.06 23.34
CA VAL A 3 -26.26 28.74 22.76
C VAL A 3 -25.09 28.70 21.77
N SER A 4 -24.96 29.70 20.93
CA SER A 4 -23.84 29.81 19.96
C SER A 4 -22.49 30.02 20.66
N VAL A 5 -22.45 30.84 21.75
CA VAL A 5 -21.24 31.00 22.57
C VAL A 5 -20.85 29.69 23.23
N TYR A 6 -21.82 28.95 23.77
CA TYR A 6 -21.56 27.64 24.36
C TYR A 6 -20.99 26.64 23.34
N PHE A 7 -21.62 26.50 22.17
CA PHE A 7 -21.10 25.60 21.11
C PHE A 7 -19.72 26.05 20.59
N TRP A 8 -19.49 27.36 20.45
CA TRP A 8 -18.22 27.89 20.05
C TRP A 8 -17.11 27.58 21.09
N THR A 9 -17.38 27.74 22.40
CA THR A 9 -16.43 27.35 23.44
C THR A 9 -16.13 25.87 23.45
N ARG A 10 -17.14 25.03 23.25
CA ARG A 10 -16.96 23.56 23.12
C ARG A 10 -16.11 23.19 21.91
N TYR A 11 -16.36 23.83 20.77
CA TYR A 11 -15.59 23.64 19.55
C TYR A 11 -14.11 24.00 19.75
N VAL A 12 -13.81 25.18 20.32
CA VAL A 12 -12.43 25.61 20.62
C VAL A 12 -11.72 24.62 21.55
N ILE A 13 -12.42 24.10 22.56
CA ILE A 13 -11.87 23.12 23.51
C ILE A 13 -11.48 21.82 22.80
N ILE A 14 -12.37 21.26 21.98
CA ILE A 14 -12.11 20.04 21.22
C ILE A 14 -10.91 20.24 20.29
N TYR A 15 -10.82 21.41 19.68
CA TYR A 15 -9.79 21.72 18.69
C TYR A 15 -8.39 21.97 19.29
N LEU A 16 -8.32 22.41 20.52
CA LEU A 16 -7.04 22.63 21.23
C LEU A 16 -6.36 21.33 21.67
N SER A 17 -7.06 20.19 21.68
CA SER A 17 -6.57 18.83 22.01
C SER A 17 -5.62 18.71 23.22
N SER A 18 -5.46 19.73 24.02
CA SER A 18 -4.60 19.75 25.21
C SER A 18 -5.41 20.00 26.49
N HIS A 19 -5.20 19.19 27.52
CA HIS A 19 -5.90 19.31 28.80
C HIS A 19 -5.32 20.44 29.68
N ASN A 20 -5.42 21.69 29.23
CA ASN A 20 -4.88 22.86 29.91
C ASN A 20 -5.91 23.51 30.87
N ARG A 21 -5.38 24.24 31.89
CA ARG A 21 -6.21 25.06 32.80
C ARG A 21 -7.15 26.02 32.04
N PHE A 22 -6.69 26.59 30.93
CA PHE A 22 -7.48 27.49 30.09
C PHE A 22 -8.74 26.83 29.54
N GLN A 23 -8.68 25.58 29.09
CA GLN A 23 -9.86 24.84 28.60
C GLN A 23 -10.93 24.65 29.67
N ARG A 24 -10.53 24.37 30.92
CA ARG A 24 -11.48 24.26 32.05
C ARG A 24 -12.16 25.61 32.34
N ILE A 25 -11.40 26.70 32.28
CA ILE A 25 -11.93 28.05 32.44
C ILE A 25 -12.91 28.36 31.30
N LEU A 26 -12.55 28.09 30.07
CA LEU A 26 -13.40 28.33 28.90
C LEU A 26 -14.69 27.51 28.94
N LEU A 27 -14.64 26.27 29.38
CA LEU A 27 -15.81 25.42 29.58
C LEU A 27 -16.74 25.96 30.65
N PHE A 28 -16.17 26.40 31.78
CA PHE A 28 -16.93 27.09 32.86
C PHE A 28 -17.65 28.31 32.35
N PHE A 29 -16.99 29.19 31.62
CA PHE A 29 -17.60 30.38 31.04
C PHE A 29 -18.66 30.02 29.99
N GLY A 30 -18.48 29.02 29.18
CA GLY A 30 -19.50 28.53 28.23
C GLY A 30 -20.82 28.16 28.93
N TRP A 31 -20.74 27.37 30.00
CA TRP A 31 -21.90 27.02 30.82
C TRP A 31 -22.48 28.22 31.58
N PHE A 32 -21.60 29.06 32.14
CA PHE A 32 -22.02 30.27 32.84
C PHE A 32 -22.83 31.19 31.92
N PHE A 33 -22.37 31.43 30.69
CA PHE A 33 -23.09 32.24 29.71
C PHE A 33 -24.46 31.65 29.36
N LEU A 34 -24.54 30.34 29.17
CA LEU A 34 -25.79 29.68 28.84
C LEU A 34 -26.81 29.86 29.96
N ILE A 35 -26.40 29.53 31.18
CA ILE A 35 -27.26 29.65 32.39
C ILE A 35 -27.63 31.13 32.63
N PHE A 36 -26.68 32.02 32.61
CA PHE A 36 -26.90 33.44 32.82
C PHE A 36 -27.93 34.04 31.85
N GLN A 37 -27.83 33.67 30.55
CA GLN A 37 -28.80 34.11 29.56
C GLN A 37 -30.19 33.56 29.78
N ILE A 38 -30.31 32.30 30.16
CA ILE A 38 -31.60 31.66 30.51
C ILE A 38 -32.23 32.38 31.68
N VAL A 39 -31.47 32.66 32.74
CA VAL A 39 -31.94 33.40 33.91
C VAL A 39 -32.40 34.80 33.54
N ILE A 40 -31.62 35.57 32.73
CA ILE A 40 -32.04 36.90 32.25
C ILE A 40 -33.35 36.81 31.49
N LEU A 41 -33.53 35.84 30.60
CA LEU A 41 -34.77 35.69 29.82
C LEU A 41 -35.97 35.37 30.69
N ILE A 42 -35.81 34.50 31.72
CA ILE A 42 -36.89 34.20 32.69
C ILE A 42 -37.26 35.45 33.47
N ILE A 43 -36.27 36.18 34.01
CA ILE A 43 -36.55 37.42 34.76
C ILE A 43 -37.20 38.46 33.86
N ASN A 44 -36.80 38.52 32.58
CA ASN A 44 -37.34 39.52 31.63
C ASN A 44 -38.85 39.31 31.34
N ILE A 45 -39.40 38.11 31.59
CA ILE A 45 -40.85 37.87 31.49
C ILE A 45 -41.63 38.70 32.54
N PHE A 46 -41.05 38.87 33.71
CA PHE A 46 -41.70 39.58 34.84
C PHE A 46 -41.22 41.01 34.99
N ILE A 47 -39.95 41.27 34.76
CA ILE A 47 -39.30 42.56 34.88
C ILE A 47 -38.43 42.79 33.64
N PRO A 48 -38.70 43.83 32.83
CA PRO A 48 -38.05 44.07 31.57
C PRO A 48 -36.59 44.58 31.75
N ILE A 49 -35.72 43.71 32.26
CA ILE A 49 -34.31 44.03 32.51
C ILE A 49 -33.44 43.95 31.25
N GLY A 50 -33.81 43.16 30.25
CA GLY A 50 -33.07 42.94 29.02
C GLY A 50 -33.61 43.74 27.84
N PHE A 51 -34.88 43.68 27.61
CA PHE A 51 -35.59 44.41 26.54
C PHE A 51 -37.08 44.45 26.82
N TRP A 52 -37.78 45.43 26.19
CA TRP A 52 -39.23 45.57 26.26
C TRP A 52 -39.76 46.21 24.96
N PHE A 53 -41.06 46.07 24.73
CA PHE A 53 -41.76 46.72 23.64
C PHE A 53 -42.73 47.76 24.18
N ASP A 54 -42.77 48.93 23.55
CA ASP A 54 -43.76 49.93 23.87
C ASP A 54 -45.13 49.60 23.26
N LYS A 55 -46.16 50.39 23.62
CA LYS A 55 -47.52 50.18 23.09
C LYS A 55 -47.64 50.38 21.55
N ALA A 56 -46.66 51.04 20.96
CA ALA A 56 -46.59 51.26 19.50
C ALA A 56 -45.77 50.16 18.78
N GLY A 57 -45.29 49.15 19.51
CA GLY A 57 -44.43 48.11 18.98
C GLY A 57 -42.95 48.46 18.88
N GLY A 58 -42.55 49.60 19.41
CA GLY A 58 -41.14 50.01 19.45
C GLY A 58 -40.29 49.14 20.37
N TYR A 59 -39.13 48.67 19.87
CA TYR A 59 -38.19 47.85 20.63
C TYR A 59 -37.24 48.67 21.45
N HIS A 60 -37.17 48.47 22.75
CA HIS A 60 -36.31 49.16 23.69
C HIS A 60 -35.33 48.19 24.36
N VAL A 61 -34.09 48.61 24.52
CA VAL A 61 -33.00 47.84 25.17
C VAL A 61 -32.77 48.32 26.57
N ASN A 62 -32.45 47.36 27.46
CA ASN A 62 -32.13 47.69 28.84
C ASN A 62 -30.71 47.18 29.20
N TYR A 63 -30.21 47.51 30.39
CA TYR A 63 -28.84 47.32 30.85
C TYR A 63 -28.36 45.86 30.82
N ALA A 64 -29.19 44.87 31.13
CA ALA A 64 -28.81 43.46 31.15
C ALA A 64 -28.34 42.94 29.77
N ARG A 65 -28.88 43.49 28.68
CA ARG A 65 -28.41 43.18 27.33
C ARG A 65 -26.98 43.71 27.08
N TYR A 66 -26.67 44.95 27.46
CA TYR A 66 -25.33 45.52 27.28
C TYR A 66 -24.30 44.82 28.15
N LEU A 67 -24.69 44.42 29.38
CA LEU A 67 -23.85 43.58 30.24
C LEU A 67 -23.51 42.25 29.57
N ASN A 68 -24.50 41.54 29.02
CA ASN A 68 -24.30 40.28 28.32
C ASN A 68 -23.38 40.45 27.11
N LEU A 69 -23.58 41.47 26.27
CA LEU A 69 -22.70 41.75 25.11
C LEU A 69 -21.27 42.09 25.54
N GLY A 70 -21.10 42.89 26.60
CA GLY A 70 -19.80 43.23 27.16
C GLY A 70 -19.01 42.00 27.64
N LEU A 71 -19.68 41.11 28.36
CA LEU A 71 -19.07 39.82 28.79
C LEU A 71 -18.66 38.96 27.62
N GLN A 72 -19.42 38.92 26.53
CA GLN A 72 -19.06 38.18 25.32
C GLN A 72 -17.85 38.78 24.61
N ILE A 73 -17.77 40.11 24.50
CA ILE A 73 -16.61 40.80 23.95
C ILE A 73 -15.34 40.42 24.74
N ILE A 74 -15.41 40.45 26.07
CA ILE A 74 -14.30 40.05 26.95
C ILE A 74 -13.89 38.62 26.69
N LEU A 75 -14.85 37.69 26.59
CA LEU A 75 -14.56 36.26 26.32
C LEU A 75 -13.83 36.07 24.97
N PHE A 76 -14.35 36.67 23.90
CA PHE A 76 -13.73 36.56 22.58
C PHE A 76 -12.36 37.23 22.54
N PHE A 77 -12.19 38.38 23.22
CA PHE A 77 -10.90 39.06 23.35
C PHE A 77 -9.86 38.17 24.06
N ILE A 78 -10.21 37.63 25.24
CA ILE A 78 -9.32 36.76 26.01
C ILE A 78 -8.93 35.54 25.17
N THR A 79 -9.89 34.93 24.46
CA THR A 79 -9.62 33.79 23.59
C THR A 79 -8.70 34.13 22.43
N SER A 80 -8.90 35.30 21.80
CA SER A 80 -8.04 35.77 20.72
C SER A 80 -6.60 36.01 21.20
N VAL A 81 -6.42 36.69 22.33
CA VAL A 81 -5.09 36.93 22.93
C VAL A 81 -4.41 35.60 23.30
N TYR A 82 -5.15 34.69 23.92
CA TYR A 82 -4.61 33.34 24.23
C TYR A 82 -4.15 32.62 22.99
N MET A 83 -4.95 32.64 21.91
CA MET A 83 -4.59 32.02 20.64
C MET A 83 -3.35 32.64 20.00
N LEU A 84 -3.18 33.95 20.07
CA LEU A 84 -1.96 34.62 19.61
C LEU A 84 -0.72 34.14 20.38
N ILE A 85 -0.82 34.02 21.72
CA ILE A 85 0.28 33.53 22.56
C ILE A 85 0.62 32.05 22.22
N VAL A 86 -0.39 31.20 22.06
CA VAL A 86 -0.18 29.78 21.74
C VAL A 86 0.36 29.63 20.32
N THR A 87 -0.13 30.40 19.38
CA THR A 87 0.34 30.43 17.97
C THR A 87 1.83 30.79 17.87
N SER A 88 2.32 31.70 18.71
CA SER A 88 3.74 32.09 18.70
C SER A 88 4.68 30.96 19.11
N LYS A 89 4.19 29.99 19.87
CA LYS A 89 4.94 28.81 20.34
C LYS A 89 4.70 27.56 19.48
N ALA A 90 3.67 27.56 18.64
CA ALA A 90 3.30 26.44 17.78
C ALA A 90 4.09 26.46 16.46
N LYS A 91 4.35 25.27 15.88
CA LYS A 91 4.98 25.10 14.58
C LYS A 91 4.07 24.32 13.62
N GLY A 92 4.26 24.53 12.33
CA GLY A 92 3.50 23.82 11.29
C GLY A 92 1.99 24.02 11.42
N ARG A 93 1.22 22.98 11.14
CA ARG A 93 -0.26 22.96 11.12
C ARG A 93 -0.93 23.46 12.39
N MET A 94 -0.36 23.15 13.56
CA MET A 94 -0.91 23.63 14.83
C MET A 94 -0.92 25.16 14.90
N LYS A 95 0.04 25.81 14.26
CA LYS A 95 0.10 27.27 14.16
C LYS A 95 -1.08 27.83 13.36
N ASP A 96 -1.41 27.20 12.23
CA ASP A 96 -2.50 27.65 11.36
C ASP A 96 -3.87 27.37 11.97
N ARG A 97 -4.03 26.25 12.65
CA ARG A 97 -5.22 25.97 13.51
C ARG A 97 -5.47 27.04 14.55
N HIS A 98 -4.44 27.38 15.32
CA HIS A 98 -4.56 28.39 16.36
C HIS A 98 -4.85 29.75 15.78
N ARG A 99 -4.28 30.09 14.60
CA ARG A 99 -4.59 31.34 13.88
C ARG A 99 -6.06 31.41 13.46
N ALA A 100 -6.60 30.31 12.87
CA ALA A 100 -8.00 30.27 12.46
C ALA A 100 -8.97 30.52 13.62
N ILE A 101 -8.72 29.90 14.78
CA ILE A 101 -9.50 30.12 16.00
C ILE A 101 -9.36 31.59 16.47
N GLY A 102 -8.14 32.14 16.45
CA GLY A 102 -7.89 33.55 16.81
C GLY A 102 -8.64 34.52 15.91
N PHE A 103 -8.58 34.32 14.60
CA PHE A 103 -9.32 35.18 13.64
C PHE A 103 -10.82 35.04 13.77
N SER A 104 -11.35 33.84 13.98
CA SER A 104 -12.79 33.67 14.21
C SER A 104 -13.27 34.35 15.50
N SER A 105 -12.43 34.36 16.54
CA SER A 105 -12.72 35.10 17.79
C SER A 105 -12.77 36.60 17.57
N VAL A 106 -11.83 37.18 16.81
CA VAL A 106 -11.82 38.60 16.44
C VAL A 106 -13.06 38.94 15.61
N LEU A 107 -13.38 38.12 14.64
CA LEU A 107 -14.57 38.29 13.79
C LEU A 107 -15.83 38.32 14.64
N MET A 108 -16.02 37.37 15.54
CA MET A 108 -17.15 37.33 16.46
C MET A 108 -17.22 38.58 17.34
N MET A 109 -16.09 39.05 17.87
CA MET A 109 -16.01 40.29 18.68
C MET A 109 -16.50 41.51 17.90
N ILE A 110 -16.08 41.67 16.65
CA ILE A 110 -16.54 42.78 15.78
C ILE A 110 -18.06 42.73 15.58
N PHE A 111 -18.62 41.55 15.27
CA PHE A 111 -20.06 41.41 15.07
C PHE A 111 -20.86 41.65 16.34
N VAL A 112 -20.34 41.27 17.54
CA VAL A 112 -20.96 41.57 18.83
C VAL A 112 -20.98 43.08 19.10
N ILE A 113 -19.89 43.81 18.78
CA ILE A 113 -19.82 45.26 18.90
C ILE A 113 -20.83 45.94 17.96
N CYS A 114 -20.90 45.50 16.70
CA CYS A 114 -21.89 45.99 15.74
C CYS A 114 -23.34 45.71 16.19
N GLN A 115 -23.59 44.54 16.78
CA GLN A 115 -24.92 44.18 17.33
C GLN A 115 -25.34 45.07 18.51
N ALA A 116 -24.36 45.59 19.30
CA ALA A 116 -24.66 46.56 20.37
C ALA A 116 -25.21 47.84 19.80
N LYS A 117 -24.66 48.30 18.66
CA LYS A 117 -25.07 49.55 18.00
C LYS A 117 -26.36 49.41 17.19
N TYR A 118 -26.56 48.24 16.55
CA TYR A 118 -27.71 47.96 15.68
C TYR A 118 -28.53 46.78 16.22
N PRO A 119 -29.39 46.99 17.23
CA PRO A 119 -30.04 45.90 17.96
C PRO A 119 -31.05 45.09 17.15
N LEU A 120 -31.66 45.68 16.11
CA LEU A 120 -32.67 45.01 15.28
C LEU A 120 -32.09 44.22 14.12
N LEU A 121 -30.81 44.40 13.78
CA LEU A 121 -30.16 43.61 12.75
C LEU A 121 -29.62 42.28 13.31
N PRO A 122 -29.69 41.15 12.56
CA PRO A 122 -29.23 39.85 13.02
C PRO A 122 -27.71 39.70 12.90
N LEU A 123 -26.92 40.72 13.22
CA LEU A 123 -25.47 40.79 12.99
C LEU A 123 -24.71 39.68 13.74
N TYR A 124 -25.15 39.35 14.94
CA TYR A 124 -24.56 38.27 15.72
C TYR A 124 -24.68 36.93 15.00
N SER A 125 -25.86 36.61 14.43
CA SER A 125 -26.09 35.36 13.70
C SER A 125 -25.23 35.28 12.45
N ILE A 126 -25.10 36.39 11.72
CA ILE A 126 -24.21 36.51 10.56
C ILE A 126 -22.75 36.27 10.97
N GLY A 127 -22.28 36.93 12.02
CA GLY A 127 -20.94 36.75 12.55
C GLY A 127 -20.65 35.30 12.97
N CYS A 128 -21.60 34.65 13.65
CA CYS A 128 -21.50 33.26 14.04
C CYS A 128 -21.42 32.32 12.83
N MET A 129 -22.23 32.55 11.82
CA MET A 129 -22.22 31.77 10.58
C MET A 129 -20.87 31.91 9.83
N LEU A 130 -20.38 33.13 9.68
CA LEU A 130 -19.09 33.40 9.03
C LEU A 130 -17.92 32.83 9.83
N ALA A 131 -17.92 32.93 11.14
CA ALA A 131 -16.87 32.38 11.99
C ALA A 131 -16.87 30.84 11.93
N THR A 132 -18.05 30.20 11.95
CA THR A 132 -18.17 28.75 11.82
C THR A 132 -17.79 28.25 10.43
N CYS A 133 -18.17 28.95 9.36
CA CYS A 133 -17.74 28.61 8.00
C CYS A 133 -16.22 28.69 7.86
N LEU A 134 -15.62 29.74 8.36
CA LEU A 134 -14.16 29.94 8.32
C LEU A 134 -13.44 28.81 9.07
N LEU A 135 -13.89 28.49 10.27
CA LEU A 135 -13.33 27.36 11.04
C LEU A 135 -13.54 26.04 10.33
N HIS A 136 -14.74 25.80 9.76
CA HIS A 136 -15.04 24.55 9.05
C HIS A 136 -14.13 24.34 7.83
N VAL A 137 -13.90 25.39 7.05
CA VAL A 137 -12.98 25.31 5.89
C VAL A 137 -11.59 24.89 6.34
N PHE A 138 -11.03 25.53 7.37
CA PHE A 138 -9.70 25.17 7.87
C PHE A 138 -9.63 23.76 8.45
N VAL A 139 -10.68 23.32 9.17
CA VAL A 139 -10.74 21.96 9.74
C VAL A 139 -10.80 20.89 8.65
N VAL A 140 -11.66 21.10 7.66
CA VAL A 140 -11.85 20.13 6.57
C VAL A 140 -10.60 20.07 5.69
N GLU A 141 -9.97 21.20 5.42
CA GLU A 141 -8.75 21.23 4.59
C GLU A 141 -7.58 20.55 5.28
N ASP A 142 -7.39 20.79 6.59
CA ASP A 142 -6.36 20.16 7.40
C ASP A 142 -6.57 18.63 7.51
N ALA A 143 -7.82 18.18 7.70
CA ALA A 143 -8.16 16.77 7.75
C ALA A 143 -7.95 16.06 6.41
N LYS A 144 -8.30 16.72 5.29
CA LYS A 144 -8.07 16.17 3.94
C LYS A 144 -6.58 16.01 3.64
N GLU A 145 -5.77 16.97 4.02
CA GLU A 145 -4.34 16.92 3.80
C GLU A 145 -3.66 15.83 4.64
N GLU A 146 -4.11 15.63 5.89
CA GLU A 146 -3.66 14.52 6.74
C GLU A 146 -4.00 13.16 6.14
N GLN A 147 -5.24 12.98 5.68
CA GLN A 147 -5.65 11.76 4.97
C GLN A 147 -4.84 11.54 3.68
N HIS A 148 -4.59 12.59 2.93
CA HIS A 148 -3.84 12.47 1.68
C HIS A 148 -2.40 12.00 1.92
N GLN A 149 -1.73 12.55 2.93
CA GLN A 149 -0.37 12.14 3.30
C GLN A 149 -0.32 10.71 3.84
N GLU A 150 -1.33 10.30 4.61
CA GLU A 150 -1.43 8.92 5.10
C GLU A 150 -1.63 7.93 3.94
N ILE A 151 -2.49 8.27 2.98
CA ILE A 151 -2.72 7.46 1.78
C ILE A 151 -1.45 7.35 0.93
N GLU A 152 -0.71 8.44 0.73
CA GLU A 152 0.56 8.42 0.00
C GLU A 152 1.60 7.56 0.70
N HIS A 153 1.74 7.69 2.02
CA HIS A 153 2.66 6.86 2.79
C HIS A 153 2.33 5.37 2.71
N LEU A 154 1.03 5.02 2.82
CA LEU A 154 0.58 3.62 2.69
C LEU A 154 0.85 3.06 1.28
N ARG A 155 0.65 3.84 0.24
CA ARG A 155 0.97 3.45 -1.15
C ARG A 155 2.47 3.21 -1.35
N GLU A 156 3.32 4.08 -0.82
CA GLU A 156 4.76 3.88 -0.89
C GLU A 156 5.20 2.60 -0.18
N LEU A 157 4.64 2.33 0.99
CA LEU A 157 4.90 1.10 1.74
C LEU A 157 4.45 -0.15 0.97
N GLU A 158 3.27 -0.12 0.36
CA GLU A 158 2.74 -1.20 -0.46
C GLU A 158 3.65 -1.50 -1.68
N ILE A 159 4.11 -0.45 -2.37
CA ILE A 159 5.05 -0.59 -3.49
C ILE A 159 6.38 -1.20 -3.03
N GLN A 160 6.89 -0.78 -1.89
CA GLN A 160 8.13 -1.35 -1.32
C GLN A 160 7.96 -2.83 -0.95
N GLN A 161 6.85 -3.19 -0.33
CA GLN A 161 6.53 -4.58 0.01
C GLN A 161 6.38 -5.45 -1.24
N ALA A 162 5.69 -4.96 -2.27
CA ALA A 162 5.53 -5.68 -3.54
C ALA A 162 6.89 -5.93 -4.22
N LYS A 163 7.78 -4.94 -4.24
CA LYS A 163 9.15 -5.07 -4.77
C LYS A 163 9.98 -6.07 -3.96
N ALA A 164 9.94 -5.98 -2.63
CA ALA A 164 10.65 -6.89 -1.75
C ALA A 164 10.16 -8.34 -1.92
N LEU A 165 8.84 -8.55 -2.00
CA LEU A 165 8.25 -9.86 -2.26
C LEU A 165 8.65 -10.41 -3.62
N GLY A 166 8.62 -9.57 -4.68
CA GLY A 166 9.07 -9.94 -6.02
C GLY A 166 10.54 -10.37 -6.04
N SER A 167 11.41 -9.62 -5.39
CA SER A 167 12.84 -9.94 -5.26
C SER A 167 13.07 -11.22 -4.46
N ALA A 168 12.38 -11.38 -3.33
CA ALA A 168 12.46 -12.59 -2.51
C ALA A 168 12.00 -13.83 -3.28
N ARG A 169 10.87 -13.73 -4.02
CA ARG A 169 10.38 -14.81 -4.88
C ARG A 169 11.37 -15.14 -6.00
N HIS A 170 11.93 -14.11 -6.65
CA HIS A 170 12.95 -14.35 -7.70
C HIS A 170 14.16 -15.10 -7.13
N MET A 171 14.71 -14.67 -5.98
CA MET A 171 15.82 -15.38 -5.32
C MET A 171 15.45 -16.79 -4.86
N ALA A 172 14.22 -17.02 -4.41
CA ALA A 172 13.77 -18.33 -3.93
C ALA A 172 13.55 -19.33 -5.07
N TYR A 173 13.19 -18.89 -6.30
CA TYR A 173 12.76 -19.76 -7.39
C TYR A 173 13.67 -19.72 -8.62
N THR A 174 14.73 -18.94 -8.62
CA THR A 174 15.64 -18.78 -9.76
C THR A 174 17.05 -19.28 -9.41
N ASP A 175 17.68 -20.00 -10.31
CA ASP A 175 19.09 -20.39 -10.19
C ASP A 175 19.99 -19.19 -10.45
N PRO A 176 20.87 -18.81 -9.50
CA PRO A 176 21.67 -17.57 -9.59
C PRO A 176 22.73 -17.61 -10.71
N LEU A 177 23.15 -18.80 -11.15
CA LEU A 177 24.16 -18.93 -12.20
C LEU A 177 23.57 -18.80 -13.61
N THR A 178 22.41 -19.44 -13.83
CA THR A 178 21.83 -19.61 -15.17
C THR A 178 20.61 -18.74 -15.44
N GLY A 179 19.94 -18.25 -14.37
CA GLY A 179 18.73 -17.46 -14.49
C GLY A 179 17.44 -18.25 -14.79
N VAL A 180 17.53 -19.58 -14.99
CA VAL A 180 16.35 -20.44 -15.11
C VAL A 180 15.76 -20.77 -13.74
N LYS A 181 14.64 -21.48 -13.72
CA LYS A 181 14.04 -21.92 -12.46
C LYS A 181 14.96 -22.89 -11.72
N ASN A 182 15.02 -22.80 -10.39
CA ASN A 182 15.87 -23.66 -9.56
C ASN A 182 15.13 -24.94 -9.12
N LYS A 183 15.83 -25.78 -8.33
CA LYS A 183 15.29 -27.04 -7.79
C LYS A 183 14.03 -26.83 -6.94
N HIS A 184 13.92 -25.71 -6.22
CA HIS A 184 12.72 -25.43 -5.41
C HIS A 184 11.50 -25.20 -6.30
N ALA A 185 11.67 -24.40 -7.36
CA ALA A 185 10.64 -24.19 -8.36
C ALA A 185 10.24 -25.51 -9.09
N TYR A 186 11.20 -26.41 -9.30
CA TYR A 186 10.95 -27.74 -9.86
C TYR A 186 10.04 -28.58 -8.95
N ILE A 187 10.35 -28.65 -7.64
CA ILE A 187 9.56 -29.43 -6.66
C ILE A 187 8.11 -28.93 -6.60
N GLU A 188 7.89 -27.62 -6.59
CA GLU A 188 6.53 -27.06 -6.62
C GLU A 188 5.79 -27.38 -7.93
N ALA A 189 6.49 -27.33 -9.07
CA ALA A 189 5.89 -27.70 -10.36
C ALA A 189 5.52 -29.18 -10.40
N GLU A 190 6.37 -30.08 -9.90
CA GLU A 190 6.09 -31.49 -9.75
C GLU A 190 4.83 -31.74 -8.90
N GLN A 191 4.72 -31.08 -7.73
CA GLN A 191 3.55 -31.20 -6.88
C GLN A 191 2.27 -30.72 -7.57
N LEU A 192 2.36 -29.62 -8.32
CA LEU A 192 1.23 -29.08 -9.07
C LEU A 192 0.80 -30.04 -10.20
N VAL A 193 1.74 -30.60 -10.96
CA VAL A 193 1.44 -31.57 -12.01
C VAL A 193 0.80 -32.82 -11.43
N ASN A 194 1.33 -33.37 -10.32
CA ASN A 194 0.73 -34.55 -9.66
C ASN A 194 -0.71 -34.25 -9.21
N LYS A 195 -0.98 -33.08 -8.66
CA LYS A 195 -2.34 -32.66 -8.31
C LYS A 195 -3.27 -32.60 -9.54
N HIS A 196 -2.78 -32.09 -10.68
CA HIS A 196 -3.56 -32.03 -11.92
C HIS A 196 -3.76 -33.43 -12.55
N ILE A 197 -2.86 -34.38 -12.29
CA ILE A 197 -3.06 -35.79 -12.66
C ILE A 197 -4.19 -36.38 -11.82
N GLU A 198 -4.17 -36.18 -10.51
CA GLU A 198 -5.17 -36.67 -9.56
C GLU A 198 -6.58 -36.12 -9.84
N ASP A 199 -6.71 -34.83 -10.17
CA ASP A 199 -8.00 -34.20 -10.49
C ASP A 199 -8.43 -34.36 -11.96
N GLY A 200 -7.60 -34.99 -12.80
CA GLY A 200 -7.86 -35.26 -14.22
C GLY A 200 -7.83 -33.99 -15.11
N SER A 201 -7.31 -32.89 -14.61
CA SER A 201 -7.22 -31.62 -15.36
C SER A 201 -6.06 -31.57 -16.35
N ILE A 202 -5.01 -32.38 -16.15
CA ILE A 202 -3.91 -32.53 -17.10
C ILE A 202 -4.15 -33.72 -18.03
N ILE A 203 -4.02 -33.47 -19.33
CA ILE A 203 -4.28 -34.47 -20.35
C ILE A 203 -2.98 -35.00 -20.92
N GLU A 204 -1.98 -34.13 -21.10
CA GLU A 204 -0.73 -34.48 -21.76
C GLU A 204 0.42 -33.57 -21.33
N PHE A 205 1.60 -34.12 -21.12
CA PHE A 205 2.87 -33.42 -20.95
C PHE A 205 4.03 -34.34 -21.29
N CYS A 206 5.19 -33.75 -21.52
CA CYS A 206 6.44 -34.47 -21.73
C CYS A 206 7.51 -33.92 -20.79
N VAL A 207 8.25 -34.83 -20.14
CA VAL A 207 9.42 -34.47 -19.33
C VAL A 207 10.68 -34.74 -20.15
N VAL A 208 11.58 -33.75 -20.18
CA VAL A 208 12.91 -33.92 -20.79
C VAL A 208 13.94 -33.67 -19.70
N VAL A 209 14.80 -34.69 -19.47
CA VAL A 209 15.92 -34.60 -18.53
C VAL A 209 17.21 -34.39 -19.31
N PHE A 210 18.06 -33.51 -18.81
CA PHE A 210 19.33 -33.16 -19.44
C PHE A 210 20.47 -33.27 -18.43
N ASP A 211 21.63 -33.74 -18.90
CA ASP A 211 22.86 -33.85 -18.12
C ASP A 211 24.06 -33.38 -18.97
N LEU A 212 24.89 -32.48 -18.39
CA LEU A 212 26.06 -31.96 -19.09
C LEU A 212 27.21 -32.94 -19.09
N ASN A 213 27.72 -33.28 -20.27
CA ASN A 213 28.82 -34.20 -20.41
C ASN A 213 30.18 -33.47 -20.19
N GLY A 214 31.05 -34.09 -19.41
CA GLY A 214 32.44 -33.64 -19.25
C GLY A 214 32.64 -32.37 -18.38
N LEU A 215 31.62 -31.94 -17.63
CA LEU A 215 31.73 -30.77 -16.76
C LEU A 215 32.85 -30.93 -15.72
N LYS A 216 32.99 -32.11 -15.14
CA LYS A 216 34.07 -32.40 -14.18
C LYS A 216 35.46 -32.22 -14.79
N ASP A 217 35.70 -32.73 -15.98
CA ASP A 217 36.98 -32.61 -16.68
C ASP A 217 37.28 -31.15 -17.02
N ILE A 218 36.27 -30.37 -17.36
CA ILE A 218 36.43 -28.94 -17.61
C ILE A 218 36.80 -28.19 -16.31
N ASN A 219 36.13 -28.52 -15.21
CA ASN A 219 36.44 -27.90 -13.90
C ASN A 219 37.87 -28.24 -13.44
N ASP A 220 38.25 -29.51 -13.58
CA ASP A 220 39.56 -30.02 -13.15
C ASP A 220 40.72 -29.48 -14.02
N THR A 221 40.47 -29.25 -15.32
CA THR A 221 41.53 -28.79 -16.25
C THR A 221 41.56 -27.27 -16.46
N LYS A 222 40.41 -26.56 -16.42
CA LYS A 222 40.26 -25.15 -16.75
C LYS A 222 39.69 -24.28 -15.62
N GLY A 223 39.39 -24.90 -14.48
CA GLY A 223 38.83 -24.21 -13.29
C GLY A 223 37.33 -23.98 -13.34
N HIS A 224 36.76 -23.63 -12.19
CA HIS A 224 35.33 -23.46 -12.00
C HIS A 224 34.69 -22.36 -12.86
N GLU A 225 35.42 -21.27 -13.16
CA GLU A 225 34.90 -20.22 -14.06
C GLU A 225 34.64 -20.73 -15.49
N ALA A 226 35.46 -21.69 -15.96
CA ALA A 226 35.23 -22.33 -17.26
C ALA A 226 34.03 -23.27 -17.21
N GLY A 227 33.86 -24.00 -16.08
CA GLY A 227 32.69 -24.81 -15.83
C GLY A 227 31.39 -23.98 -15.77
N ASP A 228 31.40 -22.83 -15.11
CA ASP A 228 30.26 -21.91 -15.05
C ASP A 228 29.85 -21.39 -16.44
N LYS A 229 30.82 -21.06 -17.30
CA LYS A 229 30.58 -20.66 -18.70
C LYS A 229 30.00 -21.82 -19.50
N TYR A 230 30.46 -23.05 -19.24
CA TYR A 230 29.96 -24.26 -19.90
C TYR A 230 28.50 -24.53 -19.51
N ILE A 231 28.15 -24.42 -18.22
CA ILE A 231 26.80 -24.54 -17.70
C ILE A 231 25.87 -23.48 -18.32
N LYS A 232 26.29 -22.21 -18.35
CA LYS A 232 25.52 -21.13 -18.99
C LYS A 232 25.27 -21.36 -20.46
N SER A 233 26.28 -21.88 -21.19
CA SER A 233 26.15 -22.20 -22.61
C SER A 233 25.18 -23.36 -22.85
N ALA A 234 25.20 -24.41 -22.00
CA ALA A 234 24.26 -25.51 -22.04
C ALA A 234 22.82 -25.02 -21.77
N CYS A 235 22.65 -24.24 -20.71
CA CYS A 235 21.36 -23.65 -20.36
C CYS A 235 20.79 -22.80 -21.50
N SER A 236 21.60 -21.94 -22.10
CA SER A 236 21.19 -21.12 -23.26
C SER A 236 20.76 -21.97 -24.46
N MET A 237 21.45 -23.08 -24.71
CA MET A 237 21.11 -24.00 -25.78
C MET A 237 19.77 -24.71 -25.51
N ILE A 238 19.53 -25.17 -24.30
CA ILE A 238 18.27 -25.80 -23.89
C ILE A 238 17.12 -24.79 -24.01
N CYS A 239 17.26 -23.59 -23.41
CA CYS A 239 16.23 -22.56 -23.47
C CYS A 239 15.96 -22.05 -24.90
N SER A 240 16.96 -22.02 -25.76
CA SER A 240 16.76 -21.63 -27.17
C SER A 240 15.97 -22.66 -27.98
N GLN A 241 16.03 -23.93 -27.60
CA GLN A 241 15.30 -25.03 -28.24
C GLN A 241 13.86 -25.13 -27.72
N PHE A 242 13.67 -25.07 -26.41
CA PHE A 242 12.37 -25.23 -25.74
C PHE A 242 11.88 -23.88 -25.24
N LYS A 243 11.49 -22.98 -26.16
CA LYS A 243 11.20 -21.57 -25.87
C LYS A 243 9.91 -21.34 -25.12
N HIS A 244 8.95 -22.25 -25.25
CA HIS A 244 7.61 -22.12 -24.69
C HIS A 244 7.42 -23.02 -23.46
N SER A 245 8.49 -23.64 -22.98
CA SER A 245 8.47 -24.59 -21.87
C SER A 245 9.37 -24.11 -20.72
N PRO A 246 8.94 -24.29 -19.46
CA PRO A 246 9.77 -23.95 -18.31
C PRO A 246 10.97 -24.92 -18.22
N VAL A 247 12.17 -24.33 -18.03
CA VAL A 247 13.41 -25.05 -17.78
C VAL A 247 13.83 -24.87 -16.34
N TYR A 248 14.24 -25.96 -15.71
CA TYR A 248 14.67 -26.03 -14.30
C TYR A 248 16.09 -26.57 -14.23
N ARG A 249 16.92 -25.99 -13.35
CA ARG A 249 18.19 -26.58 -12.95
C ARG A 249 18.02 -27.27 -11.60
N ILE A 250 18.11 -28.61 -11.60
CA ILE A 250 17.82 -29.42 -10.41
C ILE A 250 19.08 -29.90 -9.70
N GLY A 251 20.23 -29.89 -10.39
CA GLY A 251 21.54 -30.26 -9.86
C GLY A 251 22.65 -29.38 -10.44
N GLY A 252 23.90 -29.74 -10.19
CA GLY A 252 25.06 -29.03 -10.70
C GLY A 252 25.13 -28.95 -12.22
N ASP A 253 24.92 -30.12 -12.88
CA ASP A 253 24.96 -30.36 -14.30
C ASP A 253 23.64 -30.88 -14.88
N GLU A 254 22.58 -30.92 -14.05
CA GLU A 254 21.28 -31.51 -14.39
C GLU A 254 20.22 -30.44 -14.62
N PHE A 255 19.50 -30.53 -15.74
CA PHE A 255 18.37 -29.69 -16.09
C PHE A 255 17.15 -30.52 -16.45
N VAL A 256 15.97 -29.95 -16.27
CA VAL A 256 14.69 -30.56 -16.64
C VAL A 256 13.85 -29.53 -17.39
N ALA A 257 13.16 -29.93 -18.44
CA ALA A 257 12.12 -29.14 -19.09
C ALA A 257 10.79 -29.88 -19.06
N PHE A 258 9.71 -29.14 -18.77
CA PHE A 258 8.33 -29.66 -18.89
C PHE A 258 7.74 -29.09 -20.17
N LEU A 259 7.56 -29.97 -21.17
CA LEU A 259 7.01 -29.57 -22.44
C LEU A 259 5.49 -29.59 -22.40
N GLU A 260 4.93 -28.41 -22.66
CA GLU A 260 3.50 -28.17 -22.73
C GLU A 260 3.16 -27.42 -24.04
N GLY A 261 1.89 -27.41 -24.43
CA GLY A 261 1.38 -26.59 -25.53
C GLY A 261 2.13 -26.80 -26.85
N GLU A 262 2.74 -25.72 -27.37
CA GLU A 262 3.41 -25.74 -28.68
C GLU A 262 4.67 -26.61 -28.68
N ASP A 263 5.48 -26.56 -27.62
CA ASP A 263 6.70 -27.37 -27.51
C ASP A 263 6.33 -28.89 -27.37
N TYR A 264 5.25 -29.19 -26.63
CA TYR A 264 4.75 -30.56 -26.56
C TYR A 264 4.29 -31.07 -27.93
N SER A 265 3.51 -30.30 -28.66
CA SER A 265 3.01 -30.68 -30.00
C SER A 265 4.13 -30.91 -31.02
N LYS A 266 5.24 -30.14 -30.90
CA LYS A 266 6.42 -30.25 -31.79
C LYS A 266 7.57 -31.06 -31.18
N ARG A 267 7.38 -31.75 -30.07
CA ARG A 267 8.43 -32.42 -29.29
C ARG A 267 9.37 -33.30 -30.08
N GLU A 268 8.83 -34.12 -30.98
CA GLU A 268 9.62 -35.03 -31.81
C GLU A 268 10.64 -34.27 -32.70
N LEU A 269 10.18 -33.18 -33.32
CA LEU A 269 11.03 -32.32 -34.14
C LEU A 269 12.08 -31.62 -33.28
N LEU A 270 11.65 -30.99 -32.16
CA LEU A 270 12.53 -30.25 -31.26
C LEU A 270 13.64 -31.12 -30.68
N LEU A 271 13.29 -32.36 -30.25
CA LEU A 271 14.24 -33.30 -29.67
C LEU A 271 15.20 -33.88 -30.72
N ARG A 272 14.72 -34.14 -31.93
CA ARG A 272 15.58 -34.59 -33.05
C ARG A 272 16.58 -33.51 -33.40
N ASP A 273 16.16 -32.25 -33.56
CA ASP A 273 17.01 -31.14 -33.92
C ASP A 273 18.02 -30.81 -32.79
N PHE A 274 17.58 -30.94 -31.51
CA PHE A 274 18.48 -30.85 -30.37
C PHE A 274 19.58 -31.89 -30.38
N ASN A 275 19.22 -33.18 -30.58
CA ASN A 275 20.17 -34.26 -30.61
C ASN A 275 21.17 -34.10 -31.77
N TYR A 276 20.72 -33.68 -32.96
CA TYR A 276 21.60 -33.38 -34.08
C TYR A 276 22.62 -32.29 -33.73
N ARG A 277 22.16 -31.22 -33.10
CA ARG A 277 23.02 -30.13 -32.62
C ARG A 277 24.05 -30.61 -31.60
N ILE A 278 23.69 -31.54 -30.72
CA ILE A 278 24.62 -32.11 -29.73
C ILE A 278 25.71 -32.91 -30.41
N GLU A 279 25.37 -33.76 -31.41
CA GLU A 279 26.35 -34.52 -32.16
C GLU A 279 27.32 -33.66 -32.93
N GLU A 280 26.86 -32.58 -33.55
CA GLU A 280 27.73 -31.59 -34.19
C GLU A 280 28.61 -30.86 -33.16
N ASN A 281 28.08 -30.47 -32.02
CA ASN A 281 28.86 -29.88 -30.94
C ASN A 281 29.97 -30.80 -30.43
N GLN A 282 29.68 -32.10 -30.32
CA GLN A 282 30.66 -33.10 -29.89
C GLN A 282 31.82 -33.18 -30.86
N LYS A 283 31.57 -33.23 -32.18
CA LYS A 283 32.62 -33.24 -33.22
C LYS A 283 33.48 -31.97 -33.19
N LEU A 284 32.90 -30.84 -32.81
CA LEU A 284 33.56 -29.53 -32.73
C LEU A 284 34.21 -29.25 -31.38
N GLY A 285 34.14 -30.15 -30.39
CA GLY A 285 34.65 -29.94 -29.02
C GLY A 285 33.91 -28.85 -28.26
N ARG A 286 32.62 -28.61 -28.55
CA ARG A 286 31.74 -27.64 -27.93
C ARG A 286 30.94 -28.28 -26.80
N VAL A 287 29.94 -27.52 -26.29
CA VAL A 287 29.04 -28.01 -25.20
C VAL A 287 28.25 -29.22 -25.65
N VAL A 288 28.34 -30.29 -24.89
CA VAL A 288 27.64 -31.56 -25.10
C VAL A 288 26.69 -31.82 -23.93
N VAL A 289 25.44 -32.09 -24.26
CA VAL A 289 24.36 -32.32 -23.29
C VAL A 289 23.67 -33.65 -23.67
N SER A 290 23.64 -34.60 -22.78
CA SER A 290 22.81 -35.79 -22.94
C SER A 290 21.36 -35.46 -22.60
N CYS A 291 20.40 -35.89 -23.40
CA CYS A 291 18.99 -35.74 -23.08
C CYS A 291 18.21 -37.03 -23.26
N GLY A 292 17.21 -37.20 -22.42
CA GLY A 292 16.21 -38.25 -22.53
C GLY A 292 14.84 -37.68 -22.24
N TYR A 293 13.81 -38.23 -22.80
CA TYR A 293 12.45 -37.77 -22.62
C TYR A 293 11.44 -38.88 -22.52
N ASP A 294 10.34 -38.59 -21.84
CA ASP A 294 9.17 -39.46 -21.83
C ASP A 294 7.87 -38.66 -21.76
N ILE A 295 6.78 -39.29 -22.15
CA ILE A 295 5.46 -38.70 -22.31
C ILE A 295 4.53 -39.31 -21.27
N TYR A 296 3.72 -38.48 -20.64
CA TYR A 296 2.66 -38.92 -19.76
C TYR A 296 1.61 -39.71 -20.53
N ASN A 297 1.21 -40.85 -19.95
CA ASN A 297 0.11 -41.67 -20.46
C ASN A 297 -0.87 -41.98 -19.33
N SER A 298 -2.07 -41.44 -19.42
CA SER A 298 -3.14 -41.68 -18.45
C SER A 298 -3.60 -43.11 -18.36
N GLU A 299 -3.50 -43.88 -19.47
CA GLU A 299 -3.89 -45.32 -19.50
C GLU A 299 -2.96 -46.20 -18.66
N ASN A 300 -1.70 -45.78 -18.48
CA ASN A 300 -0.72 -46.49 -17.67
C ASN A 300 -0.74 -46.10 -16.20
N HIS A 301 -1.68 -45.25 -15.77
CA HIS A 301 -1.71 -44.67 -14.42
C HIS A 301 -0.39 -44.00 -14.04
N ASP A 302 0.21 -43.29 -15.00
CA ASP A 302 1.48 -42.57 -14.79
C ASP A 302 1.35 -41.51 -13.71
N THR A 303 2.40 -41.41 -12.92
CA THR A 303 2.65 -40.26 -12.06
C THR A 303 3.75 -39.39 -12.70
N PHE A 304 3.91 -38.15 -12.25
CA PHE A 304 5.04 -37.34 -12.69
C PHE A 304 6.38 -38.06 -12.49
N THR A 305 6.59 -38.68 -11.33
CA THR A 305 7.82 -39.42 -10.99
C THR A 305 8.07 -40.58 -11.96
N SER A 306 7.03 -41.34 -12.34
CA SER A 306 7.21 -42.47 -13.28
C SER A 306 7.63 -41.99 -14.67
N VAL A 307 7.11 -40.86 -15.14
CA VAL A 307 7.52 -40.24 -16.43
C VAL A 307 8.95 -39.71 -16.33
N PHE A 308 9.30 -39.05 -15.23
CA PHE A 308 10.65 -38.57 -14.97
C PHE A 308 11.68 -39.71 -14.97
N ASP A 309 11.42 -40.79 -14.24
CA ASP A 309 12.34 -41.91 -14.12
C ASP A 309 12.62 -42.60 -15.50
N ARG A 310 11.60 -42.68 -16.36
CA ARG A 310 11.77 -43.23 -17.72
C ARG A 310 12.56 -42.27 -18.62
N ALA A 311 12.34 -40.96 -18.47
CA ALA A 311 13.12 -39.93 -19.18
C ALA A 311 14.58 -39.91 -18.73
N ASP A 312 14.85 -39.98 -17.42
CA ASP A 312 16.19 -40.07 -16.84
C ASP A 312 16.96 -41.27 -17.31
N LYS A 313 16.33 -42.46 -17.31
CA LYS A 313 16.93 -43.69 -17.84
C LYS A 313 17.34 -43.53 -19.31
N LYS A 314 16.50 -42.94 -20.16
CA LYS A 314 16.82 -42.68 -21.57
C LYS A 314 17.96 -41.65 -21.72
N MET A 315 18.02 -40.64 -20.86
CA MET A 315 19.14 -39.70 -20.80
C MET A 315 20.44 -40.38 -20.44
N TYR A 316 20.43 -41.25 -19.44
CA TYR A 316 21.62 -42.04 -19.05
C TYR A 316 22.13 -42.95 -20.19
N ASP A 317 21.23 -43.65 -20.89
CA ASP A 317 21.59 -44.46 -22.06
C ASP A 317 22.20 -43.59 -23.17
N ARG A 318 21.66 -42.41 -23.43
CA ARG A 318 22.23 -41.45 -24.38
C ARG A 318 23.60 -40.95 -23.95
N LYS A 319 23.81 -40.70 -22.67
CA LYS A 319 25.12 -40.30 -22.10
C LYS A 319 26.19 -41.35 -22.35
N ARG A 320 25.83 -42.63 -22.22
CA ARG A 320 26.73 -43.74 -22.49
C ARG A 320 27.13 -43.81 -23.98
N ILE A 321 26.16 -43.69 -24.89
CA ILE A 321 26.39 -43.72 -26.34
C ILE A 321 27.33 -42.56 -26.75
N LEU A 322 27.06 -41.34 -26.28
CA LEU A 322 27.91 -40.19 -26.58
C LEU A 322 29.34 -40.32 -26.04
N LYS A 323 29.55 -41.01 -24.89
CA LYS A 323 30.91 -41.33 -24.39
C LYS A 323 31.63 -42.37 -25.23
N GLU A 324 30.92 -43.35 -25.79
CA GLU A 324 31.50 -44.40 -26.65
C GLU A 324 31.92 -43.82 -28.01
N MET A 325 31.22 -42.82 -28.53
CA MET A 325 31.59 -42.11 -29.78
C MET A 325 32.89 -41.29 -29.69
N LEU A 326 33.40 -41.04 -28.48
CA LEU A 326 34.65 -40.29 -28.25
C LEU A 326 35.88 -41.23 -28.15
N LYS A 327 35.66 -42.55 -28.12
CA LYS A 327 36.73 -43.57 -28.10
C LYS A 327 37.06 -44.02 -29.52
#